data_1e67012ebab77806e987eee2bff1eeef
#
_entry.id   1e67012ebab77806e987eee2bff1eeef
#
_cell.length_a   1.000
_cell.length_b   1.000
_cell.length_c   1.000
_cell.angle_alpha   90.00
_cell.angle_beta   90.00
_cell.angle_gamma   90.00
#
_symmetry.space_group_name_H-M   'P 1'
#
loop_
_entity.id
_entity.type
_entity.pdbx_description
1 polymer ?
#
loop_
_entity_poly.entity_id
_entity_poly.type
_entity_poly.pdbx_seq_one_letter_code
_entity_poly.pdbx_strand_id
1 'polypeptide(L)'
;QKKECPIPDYLEEYLEKYHDILMESVAEISEEFMERYFAGEEFSVAEVSAALKMNISDGSIIPVCMGSTVNVQGVANLLDDICGYFPSPAQKTCAGMNMKTNDIYEANYDFAKAKSAYVFKTIVDPFIGKYSLIKVCSGVIKGEDTLYNPTKDADEKPGKIYVLQGGKPIEVPELHAGDIGAIAKLNTVATGDTLSTRTTPVVFGKTEISVPYTCKRYKAVNKADMDKISQALSKMCQEDLTMKVVNDSANRQTLMYGIGEQHLDIVCSKLKERYKVDIVLSKPKVPFRETIRKKADVDAKYKKQSGGHGQYGHVKMRFEPSGDL
;
A
#
# COMPACT_ATOMS: atom_id res chain seq x y z
N GLN A 1 30.42 -21.47 1.52
CA GLN A 1 30.28 -22.81 0.90
C GLN A 1 29.28 -23.61 1.74
N LYS A 2 28.29 -24.21 1.09
CA LYS A 2 27.42 -25.22 1.73
C LYS A 2 28.29 -26.43 2.06
N LYS A 3 28.17 -26.95 3.28
CA LYS A 3 28.87 -28.16 3.72
C LYS A 3 27.80 -29.12 4.23
N GLU A 4 27.76 -30.30 3.63
CA GLU A 4 26.92 -31.37 4.13
C GLU A 4 27.48 -31.86 5.47
N CYS A 5 26.63 -32.01 6.44
CA CYS A 5 26.95 -32.51 7.76
C CYS A 5 26.00 -33.67 8.08
N PRO A 6 26.43 -34.69 8.83
CA PRO A 6 25.53 -35.72 9.31
C PRO A 6 24.46 -35.09 10.21
N ILE A 7 23.28 -35.66 10.17
CA ILE A 7 22.18 -35.23 11.02
C ILE A 7 22.52 -35.61 12.47
N PRO A 8 22.46 -34.67 13.42
CA PRO A 8 22.68 -35.00 14.84
C PRO A 8 21.57 -35.92 15.38
N ASP A 9 21.94 -36.90 16.16
CA ASP A 9 21.03 -37.94 16.72
C ASP A 9 19.80 -37.33 17.42
N TYR A 10 19.93 -36.18 18.07
CA TYR A 10 18.83 -35.51 18.75
C TYR A 10 17.80 -34.89 17.81
N LEU A 11 18.05 -34.85 16.51
CA LEU A 11 17.12 -34.32 15.49
C LEU A 11 16.43 -35.42 14.69
N GLU A 12 16.80 -36.70 14.82
CA GLU A 12 16.24 -37.80 14.01
C GLU A 12 14.72 -37.92 14.21
N GLU A 13 14.23 -37.92 15.47
CA GLU A 13 12.78 -37.98 15.76
C GLU A 13 12.01 -36.81 15.17
N TYR A 14 12.60 -35.59 15.20
CA TYR A 14 11.99 -34.41 14.62
C TYR A 14 11.99 -34.47 13.06
N LEU A 15 13.04 -35.03 12.48
CA LEU A 15 13.14 -35.19 11.05
C LEU A 15 12.05 -36.12 10.51
N GLU A 16 11.87 -37.30 11.12
CA GLU A 16 10.79 -38.22 10.73
C GLU A 16 9.43 -37.56 10.83
N LYS A 17 9.14 -36.96 11.99
CA LYS A 17 7.86 -36.25 12.19
C LYS A 17 7.56 -35.18 11.17
N TYR A 18 8.53 -34.32 10.85
CA TYR A 18 8.32 -33.24 9.90
C TYR A 18 8.35 -33.71 8.46
N HIS A 19 9.07 -34.81 8.18
CA HIS A 19 9.02 -35.46 6.88
C HIS A 19 7.61 -36.02 6.61
N ASP A 20 7.00 -36.69 7.56
CA ASP A 20 5.64 -37.23 7.41
C ASP A 20 4.61 -36.09 7.17
N ILE A 21 4.68 -35.02 7.94
CA ILE A 21 3.83 -33.84 7.76
C ILE A 21 4.03 -33.21 6.35
N LEU A 22 5.26 -33.19 5.87
CA LEU A 22 5.56 -32.67 4.53
C LEU A 22 4.98 -33.60 3.45
N MET A 23 5.12 -34.92 3.60
CA MET A 23 4.58 -35.89 2.64
C MET A 23 3.04 -35.89 2.62
N GLU A 24 2.40 -35.72 3.78
CA GLU A 24 0.95 -35.50 3.89
C GLU A 24 0.52 -34.24 3.11
N SER A 25 1.22 -33.11 3.33
CA SER A 25 0.93 -31.87 2.61
C SER A 25 1.18 -31.98 1.10
N VAL A 26 2.13 -32.79 0.67
CA VAL A 26 2.37 -33.10 -0.75
C VAL A 26 1.27 -33.98 -1.30
N ALA A 27 0.76 -34.94 -0.52
CA ALA A 27 -0.32 -35.83 -0.95
C ALA A 27 -1.64 -35.08 -1.20
N GLU A 28 -1.93 -34.02 -0.45
CA GLU A 28 -3.14 -33.20 -0.58
C GLU A 28 -3.29 -32.47 -1.93
N ILE A 29 -2.27 -32.49 -2.80
CA ILE A 29 -2.25 -31.75 -4.05
C ILE A 29 -3.22 -32.32 -5.09
N SER A 30 -3.35 -33.65 -5.15
CA SER A 30 -4.25 -34.31 -6.09
C SER A 30 -4.73 -35.65 -5.56
N GLU A 31 -5.86 -36.12 -6.08
CA GLU A 31 -6.40 -37.46 -5.74
C GLU A 31 -5.37 -38.57 -6.03
N GLU A 32 -4.62 -38.45 -7.14
CA GLU A 32 -3.57 -39.43 -7.50
C GLU A 32 -2.45 -39.49 -6.46
N PHE A 33 -1.97 -38.31 -5.98
CA PHE A 33 -0.95 -38.28 -4.95
C PHE A 33 -1.46 -38.81 -3.61
N MET A 34 -2.73 -38.52 -3.30
CA MET A 34 -3.37 -39.02 -2.08
C MET A 34 -3.54 -40.55 -2.09
N GLU A 35 -3.96 -41.14 -3.23
CA GLU A 35 -4.06 -42.60 -3.39
C GLU A 35 -2.68 -43.28 -3.23
N ARG A 36 -1.63 -42.74 -3.83
CA ARG A 36 -0.26 -43.26 -3.71
C ARG A 36 0.26 -43.17 -2.27
N TYR A 37 -0.02 -42.07 -1.59
CA TYR A 37 0.35 -41.89 -0.19
C TYR A 37 -0.31 -42.94 0.71
N PHE A 38 -1.61 -43.19 0.57
CA PHE A 38 -2.31 -44.23 1.30
C PHE A 38 -1.90 -45.65 0.90
N ALA A 39 -1.42 -45.86 -0.31
CA ALA A 39 -0.81 -47.12 -0.76
C ALA A 39 0.59 -47.34 -0.17
N GLY A 40 1.19 -46.35 0.50
CA GLY A 40 2.54 -46.42 1.06
C GLY A 40 3.63 -46.28 0.00
N GLU A 41 3.34 -45.65 -1.15
CA GLU A 41 4.32 -45.37 -2.18
C GLU A 41 5.15 -44.14 -1.84
N GLU A 42 6.47 -44.25 -1.99
CA GLU A 42 7.38 -43.14 -1.79
C GLU A 42 7.32 -42.13 -2.97
N PHE A 43 7.33 -40.86 -2.65
CA PHE A 43 7.46 -39.79 -3.65
C PHE A 43 8.94 -39.51 -3.95
N SER A 44 9.25 -39.35 -5.21
CA SER A 44 10.60 -38.90 -5.61
C SER A 44 10.83 -37.43 -5.23
N VAL A 45 12.09 -37.07 -5.01
CA VAL A 45 12.48 -35.67 -4.73
C VAL A 45 11.99 -34.68 -5.78
N ALA A 46 11.91 -35.10 -7.04
CA ALA A 46 11.41 -34.28 -8.14
C ALA A 46 9.90 -34.01 -8.02
N GLU A 47 9.12 -35.04 -7.64
CA GLU A 47 7.68 -34.91 -7.41
C GLU A 47 7.39 -34.00 -6.22
N VAL A 48 8.07 -34.24 -5.10
CA VAL A 48 7.96 -33.38 -3.90
C VAL A 48 8.30 -31.93 -4.22
N SER A 49 9.40 -31.70 -4.96
CA SER A 49 9.83 -30.34 -5.35
C SER A 49 8.81 -29.66 -6.29
N ALA A 50 8.25 -30.39 -7.26
CA ALA A 50 7.23 -29.86 -8.15
C ALA A 50 5.93 -29.51 -7.41
N ALA A 51 5.53 -30.36 -6.48
CA ALA A 51 4.41 -30.20 -5.61
C ALA A 51 4.53 -28.97 -4.70
N LEU A 52 5.66 -28.83 -4.02
CA LEU A 52 5.96 -27.67 -3.20
C LEU A 52 5.93 -26.37 -4.02
N LYS A 53 6.51 -26.38 -5.22
CA LYS A 53 6.50 -25.22 -6.11
C LYS A 53 5.08 -24.78 -6.50
N MET A 54 4.20 -25.72 -6.76
CA MET A 54 2.80 -25.45 -7.10
C MET A 54 2.06 -24.84 -5.91
N ASN A 55 2.16 -25.47 -4.74
CA ASN A 55 1.43 -25.04 -3.54
C ASN A 55 2.00 -23.75 -2.91
N ILE A 56 3.29 -23.46 -3.08
CA ILE A 56 3.87 -22.18 -2.72
C ILE A 56 3.40 -21.08 -3.69
N SER A 57 3.23 -21.41 -4.96
CA SER A 57 2.76 -20.46 -5.98
C SER A 57 1.33 -19.98 -5.75
N ASP A 58 0.44 -20.83 -5.25
CA ASP A 58 -0.97 -20.49 -4.94
C ASP A 58 -1.18 -20.04 -3.48
N GLY A 59 -0.18 -20.25 -2.62
CA GLY A 59 -0.20 -19.84 -1.21
C GLY A 59 -0.76 -20.89 -0.27
N SER A 60 -1.01 -22.13 -0.73
CA SER A 60 -1.48 -23.24 0.11
C SER A 60 -0.39 -23.71 1.09
N ILE A 61 0.88 -23.62 0.68
CA ILE A 61 2.04 -23.88 1.54
C ILE A 61 2.86 -22.59 1.68
N ILE A 62 3.24 -22.27 2.92
CA ILE A 62 4.11 -21.15 3.26
C ILE A 62 5.45 -21.70 3.77
N PRO A 63 6.55 -21.55 2.98
CA PRO A 63 7.86 -21.99 3.43
C PRO A 63 8.39 -21.10 4.56
N VAL A 64 8.90 -21.71 5.62
CA VAL A 64 9.50 -21.01 6.75
C VAL A 64 10.99 -21.34 6.81
N CYS A 65 11.84 -20.34 6.61
CA CYS A 65 13.27 -20.45 6.68
C CYS A 65 13.82 -19.78 7.93
N MET A 66 14.83 -20.39 8.55
CA MET A 66 15.52 -19.84 9.72
C MET A 66 16.98 -19.54 9.37
N GLY A 67 17.47 -18.42 9.87
CA GLY A 67 18.87 -18.03 9.64
C GLY A 67 19.31 -16.84 10.49
N SER A 68 20.59 -16.50 10.36
CA SER A 68 21.19 -15.35 11.02
C SER A 68 21.82 -14.43 9.96
N THR A 69 21.28 -13.22 9.83
CA THR A 69 21.83 -12.20 8.91
C THR A 69 23.18 -11.66 9.41
N VAL A 70 23.39 -11.61 10.72
CA VAL A 70 24.65 -11.17 11.35
C VAL A 70 25.78 -12.13 11.02
N ASN A 71 25.51 -13.46 11.13
CA ASN A 71 26.50 -14.51 10.86
C ASN A 71 26.46 -15.00 9.40
N VAL A 72 25.55 -14.48 8.58
CA VAL A 72 25.32 -14.88 7.19
C VAL A 72 25.01 -16.39 7.08
N GLN A 73 24.42 -16.98 8.12
CA GLN A 73 24.01 -18.39 8.15
C GLN A 73 22.60 -18.53 7.56
N GLY A 74 22.39 -19.52 6.69
CA GLY A 74 21.09 -19.79 6.07
C GLY A 74 20.70 -18.85 4.92
N VAL A 75 21.42 -17.73 4.70
CA VAL A 75 21.10 -16.76 3.64
C VAL A 75 21.18 -17.37 2.25
N ALA A 76 22.22 -18.19 1.98
CA ALA A 76 22.36 -18.86 0.69
C ALA A 76 21.22 -19.88 0.47
N ASN A 77 20.80 -20.60 1.52
CA ASN A 77 19.68 -21.53 1.44
C ASN A 77 18.38 -20.80 1.11
N LEU A 78 18.10 -19.67 1.78
CA LEU A 78 16.95 -18.84 1.47
C LEU A 78 16.92 -18.39 0.00
N LEU A 79 18.08 -17.99 -0.56
CA LEU A 79 18.16 -17.59 -1.97
C LEU A 79 17.91 -18.78 -2.92
N ASP A 80 18.43 -19.97 -2.57
CA ASP A 80 18.18 -21.19 -3.35
C ASP A 80 16.69 -21.59 -3.26
N ASP A 81 16.07 -21.50 -2.10
CA ASP A 81 14.65 -21.78 -1.90
C ASP A 81 13.75 -20.81 -2.70
N ILE A 82 14.11 -19.51 -2.74
CA ILE A 82 13.42 -18.52 -3.60
C ILE A 82 13.55 -18.91 -5.07
N CYS A 83 14.75 -19.27 -5.55
CA CYS A 83 14.96 -19.68 -6.93
C CYS A 83 14.29 -21.01 -7.27
N GLY A 84 14.25 -21.95 -6.32
CA GLY A 84 13.68 -23.27 -6.50
C GLY A 84 12.16 -23.32 -6.47
N TYR A 85 11.54 -22.61 -5.55
CA TYR A 85 10.11 -22.77 -5.24
C TYR A 85 9.22 -21.61 -5.69
N PHE A 86 9.72 -20.37 -5.72
CA PHE A 86 8.88 -19.23 -6.08
C PHE A 86 8.70 -19.10 -7.61
N PRO A 87 7.49 -18.75 -8.07
CA PRO A 87 7.24 -18.63 -9.51
C PRO A 87 7.90 -17.38 -10.08
N SER A 88 8.41 -17.50 -11.29
CA SER A 88 8.82 -16.34 -12.09
C SER A 88 7.60 -15.58 -12.64
N PRO A 89 7.73 -14.32 -13.09
CA PRO A 89 6.63 -13.60 -13.75
C PRO A 89 6.01 -14.38 -14.92
N ALA A 90 6.81 -15.12 -15.69
CA ALA A 90 6.32 -15.94 -16.81
C ALA A 90 5.36 -17.07 -16.39
N GLN A 91 5.35 -17.45 -15.14
CA GLN A 91 4.47 -18.49 -14.57
C GLN A 91 3.23 -17.92 -13.87
N LYS A 92 3.06 -16.60 -13.88
CA LYS A 92 1.93 -15.90 -13.26
C LYS A 92 1.01 -15.32 -14.32
N THR A 93 -0.28 -15.34 -14.05
CA THR A 93 -1.27 -14.62 -14.84
C THR A 93 -1.34 -13.17 -14.41
N CYS A 94 -1.56 -12.29 -15.38
CA CYS A 94 -1.81 -10.87 -15.14
C CYS A 94 -2.89 -10.40 -16.10
N ALA A 95 -4.05 -10.07 -15.58
CA ALA A 95 -5.19 -9.63 -16.38
C ALA A 95 -5.73 -8.29 -15.88
N GLY A 96 -6.23 -7.49 -16.80
CA GLY A 96 -6.90 -6.22 -16.57
C GLY A 96 -8.14 -6.08 -17.43
N MET A 97 -8.81 -4.94 -17.33
CA MET A 97 -9.97 -4.59 -18.15
C MET A 97 -9.55 -3.64 -19.27
N ASN A 98 -9.87 -3.98 -20.52
CA ASN A 98 -9.72 -3.04 -21.64
C ASN A 98 -10.89 -2.05 -21.61
N MET A 99 -10.61 -0.77 -21.42
CA MET A 99 -11.63 0.26 -21.26
C MET A 99 -12.36 0.64 -22.55
N LYS A 100 -11.90 0.19 -23.73
CA LYS A 100 -12.59 0.43 -24.99
C LYS A 100 -13.59 -0.67 -25.32
N THR A 101 -13.20 -1.93 -25.10
CA THR A 101 -14.00 -3.09 -25.48
C THR A 101 -14.78 -3.68 -24.31
N ASN A 102 -14.43 -3.32 -23.08
CA ASN A 102 -14.91 -3.91 -21.84
C ASN A 102 -14.62 -5.42 -21.69
N ASP A 103 -13.60 -5.90 -22.42
CA ASP A 103 -13.16 -7.29 -22.33
C ASP A 103 -11.97 -7.43 -21.40
N ILE A 104 -11.74 -8.67 -20.94
CA ILE A 104 -10.55 -9.01 -20.16
C ILE A 104 -9.32 -8.91 -21.07
N TYR A 105 -8.34 -8.15 -20.66
CA TYR A 105 -7.04 -8.05 -21.30
C TYR A 105 -6.02 -8.90 -20.51
N GLU A 106 -5.64 -10.01 -21.10
CA GLU A 106 -4.60 -10.88 -20.52
C GLU A 106 -3.22 -10.35 -20.90
N ALA A 107 -2.58 -9.65 -19.97
CA ALA A 107 -1.22 -9.15 -20.14
C ALA A 107 -0.19 -10.28 -20.04
N ASN A 108 -0.30 -11.11 -19.01
CA ASN A 108 0.48 -12.33 -18.76
C ASN A 108 1.99 -12.19 -18.95
N TYR A 109 2.52 -10.98 -18.69
CA TYR A 109 3.94 -10.63 -18.84
C TYR A 109 4.52 -10.92 -20.23
N ASP A 110 3.70 -10.80 -21.27
CA ASP A 110 4.09 -11.02 -22.67
C ASP A 110 4.73 -9.74 -23.25
N PHE A 111 5.95 -9.86 -23.78
CA PHE A 111 6.72 -8.77 -24.39
C PHE A 111 6.13 -8.28 -25.71
N ALA A 112 5.39 -9.13 -26.43
CA ALA A 112 4.83 -8.81 -27.74
C ALA A 112 3.53 -8.00 -27.65
N LYS A 113 2.89 -8.01 -26.49
CA LYS A 113 1.62 -7.31 -26.28
C LYS A 113 1.80 -5.80 -26.11
N ALA A 114 0.70 -5.06 -26.18
CA ALA A 114 0.68 -3.62 -25.94
C ALA A 114 1.24 -3.31 -24.55
N LYS A 115 1.99 -2.21 -24.45
CA LYS A 115 2.64 -1.78 -23.21
C LYS A 115 1.62 -1.54 -22.11
N SER A 116 1.83 -2.15 -20.96
CA SER A 116 1.05 -1.88 -19.75
C SER A 116 1.88 -2.07 -18.49
N ALA A 117 1.65 -1.23 -17.48
CA ALA A 117 2.31 -1.32 -16.19
C ALA A 117 1.35 -0.90 -15.07
N TYR A 118 1.48 -1.54 -13.93
CA TYR A 118 0.77 -1.22 -12.72
C TYR A 118 1.65 -0.44 -11.75
N VAL A 119 1.16 0.70 -11.25
CA VAL A 119 1.84 1.53 -10.27
C VAL A 119 1.51 1.03 -8.87
N PHE A 120 2.39 0.24 -8.28
CA PHE A 120 2.12 -0.40 -7.00
C PHE A 120 2.57 0.41 -5.78
N LYS A 121 3.46 1.41 -5.97
CA LYS A 121 3.97 2.23 -4.86
C LYS A 121 4.45 3.60 -5.36
N THR A 122 4.31 4.60 -4.50
CA THR A 122 4.94 5.92 -4.65
C THR A 122 5.98 6.13 -3.56
N ILE A 123 7.15 6.64 -3.92
CA ILE A 123 8.20 7.07 -2.99
C ILE A 123 8.50 8.54 -3.27
N VAL A 124 8.66 9.33 -2.23
CA VAL A 124 9.05 10.74 -2.36
C VAL A 124 10.47 10.91 -1.84
N ASP A 125 11.40 11.04 -2.78
CA ASP A 125 12.80 11.35 -2.46
C ASP A 125 12.96 12.86 -2.23
N PRO A 126 13.71 13.29 -1.19
CA PRO A 126 13.90 14.71 -0.90
C PRO A 126 14.62 15.48 -2.01
N PHE A 127 15.47 14.83 -2.81
CA PHE A 127 16.33 15.46 -3.82
C PHE A 127 15.76 15.32 -5.23
N ILE A 128 15.28 14.14 -5.60
CA ILE A 128 14.80 13.83 -6.95
C ILE A 128 13.31 14.11 -7.08
N GLY A 129 12.59 14.04 -5.98
CA GLY A 129 11.14 14.21 -5.93
C GLY A 129 10.40 12.87 -5.95
N LYS A 130 9.27 12.83 -6.66
CA LYS A 130 8.39 11.66 -6.68
C LYS A 130 8.90 10.58 -7.63
N TYR A 131 9.02 9.35 -7.13
CA TYR A 131 9.15 8.14 -7.92
C TYR A 131 7.84 7.35 -7.90
N SER A 132 7.37 6.93 -9.06
CA SER A 132 6.32 5.93 -9.22
C SER A 132 6.97 4.58 -9.49
N LEU A 133 6.81 3.63 -8.56
CA LEU A 133 7.29 2.27 -8.74
C LEU A 133 6.27 1.50 -9.54
N ILE A 134 6.72 0.90 -10.63
CA ILE A 134 5.88 0.18 -11.58
C ILE A 134 6.31 -1.28 -11.69
N LYS A 135 5.34 -2.13 -11.93
CA LYS A 135 5.53 -3.48 -12.44
C LYS A 135 5.03 -3.52 -13.87
N VAL A 136 5.91 -3.86 -14.80
CA VAL A 136 5.53 -3.97 -16.21
C VAL A 136 4.73 -5.26 -16.41
N CYS A 137 3.49 -5.14 -16.85
CA CYS A 137 2.57 -6.28 -17.01
C CYS A 137 2.59 -6.84 -18.42
N SER A 138 2.84 -6.03 -19.44
CA SER A 138 3.02 -6.44 -20.84
C SER A 138 3.85 -5.44 -21.63
N GLY A 139 4.45 -5.90 -22.71
CA GLY A 139 5.27 -5.10 -23.61
C GLY A 139 6.62 -4.70 -23.02
N VAL A 140 7.22 -3.67 -23.61
CA VAL A 140 8.50 -3.09 -23.20
C VAL A 140 8.33 -1.57 -23.08
N ILE A 141 8.70 -1.01 -21.94
CA ILE A 141 8.60 0.42 -21.66
C ILE A 141 9.96 1.07 -21.78
N LYS A 142 10.02 2.18 -22.54
CA LYS A 142 11.22 2.99 -22.77
C LYS A 142 11.00 4.41 -22.26
N GLY A 143 12.10 5.14 -22.01
CA GLY A 143 12.04 6.52 -21.52
C GLY A 143 11.35 7.49 -22.49
N GLU A 144 11.45 7.26 -23.79
CA GLU A 144 10.84 8.06 -24.86
C GLU A 144 9.36 7.79 -25.12
N ASP A 145 8.78 6.76 -24.49
CA ASP A 145 7.40 6.37 -24.68
C ASP A 145 6.44 7.48 -24.21
N THR A 146 5.26 7.49 -24.79
CA THR A 146 4.11 8.18 -24.21
C THR A 146 3.17 7.13 -23.65
N LEU A 147 3.01 7.11 -22.33
CA LEU A 147 2.13 6.22 -21.62
C LEU A 147 0.82 6.95 -21.29
N TYR A 148 -0.27 6.24 -21.36
CA TYR A 148 -1.60 6.75 -21.07
C TYR A 148 -2.10 6.21 -19.74
N ASN A 149 -2.60 7.10 -18.87
CA ASN A 149 -3.29 6.76 -17.64
C ASN A 149 -4.81 6.78 -17.87
N PRO A 150 -5.48 5.63 -18.05
CA PRO A 150 -6.90 5.58 -18.36
C PRO A 150 -7.80 6.12 -17.24
N THR A 151 -7.36 5.99 -16.00
CA THR A 151 -8.14 6.43 -14.83
C THR A 151 -8.27 7.95 -14.75
N LYS A 152 -7.28 8.66 -15.28
CA LYS A 152 -7.20 10.14 -15.20
C LYS A 152 -7.28 10.83 -16.58
N ASP A 153 -7.44 10.04 -17.65
CA ASP A 153 -7.42 10.50 -19.03
C ASP A 153 -6.23 11.43 -19.33
N ALA A 154 -5.04 11.01 -18.94
CA ALA A 154 -3.83 11.80 -19.06
C ALA A 154 -2.68 11.04 -19.70
N ASP A 155 -1.91 11.73 -20.56
CA ASP A 155 -0.68 11.21 -21.12
C ASP A 155 0.50 11.55 -20.21
N GLU A 156 1.40 10.60 -20.01
CA GLU A 156 2.61 10.75 -19.22
C GLU A 156 3.84 10.34 -20.04
N LYS A 157 4.90 11.10 -19.90
CA LYS A 157 6.20 10.79 -20.52
C LYS A 157 7.18 10.38 -19.45
N PRO A 158 7.65 9.12 -19.46
CA PRO A 158 8.59 8.61 -18.47
C PRO A 158 9.89 9.40 -18.37
N GLY A 159 10.45 9.83 -19.49
CA GLY A 159 11.76 10.43 -19.54
C GLY A 159 12.83 9.42 -19.15
N LYS A 160 13.30 9.48 -17.91
CA LYS A 160 14.27 8.51 -17.38
C LYS A 160 13.58 7.42 -16.58
N ILE A 161 13.97 6.19 -16.84
CA ILE A 161 13.48 5.00 -16.13
C ILE A 161 14.65 4.36 -15.36
N TYR A 162 14.32 3.76 -14.20
CA TYR A 162 15.31 3.28 -13.26
C TYR A 162 14.96 1.90 -12.73
N VAL A 163 15.99 1.15 -12.36
CA VAL A 163 15.88 0.02 -11.44
C VAL A 163 16.45 0.45 -10.09
N LEU A 164 15.73 0.19 -9.01
CA LEU A 164 16.19 0.51 -7.66
C LEU A 164 16.99 -0.65 -7.08
N GLN A 165 18.28 -0.43 -6.85
CA GLN A 165 19.15 -1.39 -6.18
C GLN A 165 19.48 -0.87 -4.77
N GLY A 166 18.74 -1.38 -3.78
CA GLY A 166 18.74 -0.78 -2.44
C GLY A 166 18.26 0.66 -2.50
N GLY A 167 19.02 1.61 -1.97
CA GLY A 167 18.73 3.04 -2.02
C GLY A 167 19.22 3.78 -3.27
N LYS A 168 19.81 3.07 -4.26
CA LYS A 168 20.43 3.70 -5.44
C LYS A 168 19.56 3.48 -6.69
N PRO A 169 19.11 4.56 -7.37
CA PRO A 169 18.46 4.46 -8.66
C PRO A 169 19.53 4.24 -9.75
N ILE A 170 19.40 3.18 -10.52
CA ILE A 170 20.25 2.88 -11.69
C ILE A 170 19.41 3.13 -12.93
N GLU A 171 19.82 4.08 -13.78
CA GLU A 171 19.14 4.39 -15.03
C GLU A 171 19.31 3.20 -16.01
N VAL A 172 18.20 2.79 -16.62
CA VAL A 172 18.16 1.72 -17.61
C VAL A 172 17.49 2.20 -18.88
N PRO A 173 17.83 1.64 -20.06
CA PRO A 173 17.21 2.08 -21.32
C PRO A 173 15.77 1.63 -21.47
N GLU A 174 15.41 0.48 -20.94
CA GLU A 174 14.09 -0.12 -21.07
C GLU A 174 13.77 -1.05 -19.90
N LEU A 175 12.48 -1.30 -19.70
CA LEU A 175 11.93 -2.27 -18.73
C LEU A 175 11.02 -3.24 -19.49
N HIS A 176 11.24 -4.54 -19.29
CA HIS A 176 10.45 -5.58 -19.94
C HIS A 176 9.28 -6.05 -19.08
N ALA A 177 8.31 -6.69 -19.70
CA ALA A 177 7.23 -7.34 -18.98
C ALA A 177 7.76 -8.28 -17.89
N GLY A 178 7.25 -8.15 -16.67
CA GLY A 178 7.75 -8.83 -15.48
C GLY A 178 8.77 -8.03 -14.65
N ASP A 179 9.41 -7.01 -15.21
CA ASP A 179 10.35 -6.17 -14.49
C ASP A 179 9.63 -5.23 -13.51
N ILE A 180 10.34 -4.92 -12.43
CA ILE A 180 9.99 -3.87 -11.49
C ILE A 180 10.97 -2.71 -11.69
N GLY A 181 10.42 -1.54 -11.97
CA GLY A 181 11.21 -0.33 -12.17
C GLY A 181 10.60 0.89 -11.50
N ALA A 182 11.24 2.02 -11.68
CA ALA A 182 10.80 3.31 -11.16
C ALA A 182 10.82 4.37 -12.25
N ILE A 183 9.80 5.20 -12.28
CA ILE A 183 9.71 6.36 -13.16
C ILE A 183 9.66 7.62 -12.29
N ALA A 184 10.56 8.56 -12.56
CA ALA A 184 10.62 9.82 -11.83
C ALA A 184 9.67 10.86 -12.42
N LYS A 185 9.16 11.74 -11.56
CA LYS A 185 8.48 12.99 -11.95
C LYS A 185 7.22 12.84 -12.81
N LEU A 186 6.50 11.72 -12.71
CA LEU A 186 5.17 11.62 -13.30
C LEU A 186 4.20 12.56 -12.55
N ASN A 187 3.43 13.36 -13.30
CA ASN A 187 2.64 14.44 -12.72
C ASN A 187 1.31 13.95 -12.14
N THR A 188 0.56 13.17 -12.92
CA THR A 188 -0.81 12.78 -12.56
C THR A 188 -0.91 11.40 -11.92
N VAL A 189 0.14 10.60 -12.00
CA VAL A 189 0.16 9.20 -11.59
C VAL A 189 0.17 9.06 -10.07
N ALA A 190 -0.63 8.14 -9.55
CA ALA A 190 -0.69 7.76 -8.15
C ALA A 190 -0.57 6.24 -8.00
N THR A 191 -0.30 5.78 -6.78
CA THR A 191 -0.33 4.35 -6.46
C THR A 191 -1.72 3.77 -6.74
N GLY A 192 -1.77 2.62 -7.40
CA GLY A 192 -3.00 1.98 -7.87
C GLY A 192 -3.42 2.37 -9.28
N ASP A 193 -2.75 3.31 -9.93
CA ASP A 193 -3.02 3.65 -11.32
C ASP A 193 -2.38 2.62 -12.27
N THR A 194 -2.94 2.51 -13.47
CA THR A 194 -2.38 1.76 -14.58
C THR A 194 -1.84 2.71 -15.62
N LEU A 195 -0.67 2.39 -16.15
CA LEU A 195 -0.11 3.04 -17.32
C LEU A 195 -0.24 2.06 -18.51
N SER A 196 -0.79 2.52 -19.62
CA SER A 196 -1.06 1.71 -20.81
C SER A 196 -0.81 2.53 -22.09
N THR A 197 -1.38 2.12 -23.22
CA THR A 197 -1.36 2.90 -24.46
C THR A 197 -2.77 3.42 -24.77
N ARG A 198 -2.90 4.55 -25.45
CA ARG A 198 -4.22 5.05 -25.92
C ARG A 198 -4.91 4.09 -26.90
N THR A 199 -4.16 3.29 -27.63
CA THR A 199 -4.71 2.29 -28.56
C THR A 199 -5.35 1.15 -27.78
N THR A 200 -4.75 0.73 -26.68
CA THR A 200 -5.20 -0.37 -25.80
C THR A 200 -5.22 0.13 -24.37
N PRO A 201 -6.24 0.91 -23.97
CA PRO A 201 -6.34 1.44 -22.60
C PRO A 201 -6.77 0.31 -21.64
N VAL A 202 -5.85 -0.13 -20.81
CA VAL A 202 -6.06 -1.22 -19.83
C VAL A 202 -6.05 -0.64 -18.41
N VAL A 203 -6.90 -1.15 -17.54
CA VAL A 203 -6.90 -0.89 -16.11
C VAL A 203 -6.78 -2.20 -15.36
N PHE A 204 -5.77 -2.31 -14.50
CA PHE A 204 -5.61 -3.43 -13.58
C PHE A 204 -6.39 -3.19 -12.29
N GLY A 205 -6.81 -4.28 -11.65
CA GLY A 205 -7.50 -4.22 -10.36
C GLY A 205 -6.64 -3.49 -9.30
N LYS A 206 -7.26 -2.57 -8.58
CA LYS A 206 -6.59 -1.87 -7.48
C LYS A 206 -6.47 -2.80 -6.28
N THR A 207 -5.32 -2.76 -5.62
CA THR A 207 -5.14 -3.42 -4.34
C THR A 207 -6.03 -2.73 -3.29
N GLU A 208 -6.74 -3.50 -2.49
CA GLU A 208 -7.50 -2.96 -1.37
C GLU A 208 -6.55 -2.36 -0.33
N ILE A 209 -6.83 -1.12 0.05
CA ILE A 209 -6.05 -0.39 1.03
C ILE A 209 -6.86 -0.29 2.33
N SER A 210 -6.24 -0.63 3.46
CA SER A 210 -6.88 -0.51 4.77
C SER A 210 -7.31 0.91 5.05
N VAL A 211 -8.58 1.08 5.44
CA VAL A 211 -9.11 2.39 5.81
C VAL A 211 -8.55 2.81 7.17
N PRO A 212 -8.00 4.02 7.32
CA PRO A 212 -7.51 4.50 8.60
C PRO A 212 -8.66 4.73 9.59
N TYR A 213 -8.63 4.08 10.74
CA TYR A 213 -9.68 4.10 11.77
C TYR A 213 -9.27 4.83 13.06
N THR A 214 -7.98 5.12 13.24
CA THR A 214 -7.48 5.88 14.39
C THR A 214 -7.22 7.32 13.97
N CYS A 215 -7.60 8.29 14.79
CA CYS A 215 -7.28 9.68 14.51
C CYS A 215 -6.77 10.41 15.76
N LYS A 216 -5.84 11.33 15.54
CA LYS A 216 -5.36 12.30 16.55
C LYS A 216 -5.37 13.70 15.93
N ARG A 217 -5.63 14.68 16.77
CA ARG A 217 -5.39 16.08 16.41
C ARG A 217 -3.90 16.36 16.55
N TYR A 218 -3.31 17.05 15.58
CA TYR A 218 -1.94 17.49 15.71
C TYR A 218 -1.83 19.02 15.78
N LYS A 219 -0.75 19.49 16.37
CA LYS A 219 -0.30 20.88 16.38
C LYS A 219 1.20 20.93 16.12
N ALA A 220 1.63 21.92 15.36
CA ALA A 220 3.06 22.22 15.25
C ALA A 220 3.63 22.63 16.61
N VAL A 221 4.83 22.13 16.96
CA VAL A 221 5.58 22.60 18.11
C VAL A 221 5.98 24.05 17.88
N ASN A 222 6.52 24.35 16.70
CA ASN A 222 6.83 25.70 16.28
C ASN A 222 5.84 26.15 15.18
N LYS A 223 5.14 27.26 15.42
CA LYS A 223 4.14 27.79 14.47
C LYS A 223 4.75 28.19 13.13
N ALA A 224 6.01 28.56 13.07
CA ALA A 224 6.70 28.91 11.82
C ALA A 224 6.88 27.71 10.89
N ASP A 225 6.78 26.48 11.41
CA ASP A 225 6.94 25.26 10.60
C ASP A 225 5.63 24.73 9.98
N MET A 226 4.50 25.42 10.17
CA MET A 226 3.17 24.94 9.72
C MET A 226 3.14 24.60 8.23
N ASP A 227 3.67 25.47 7.38
CA ASP A 227 3.65 25.23 5.92
C ASP A 227 4.54 24.04 5.55
N LYS A 228 5.70 23.92 6.19
CA LYS A 228 6.64 22.82 6.00
C LYS A 228 6.03 21.48 6.46
N ILE A 229 5.33 21.49 7.60
CA ILE A 229 4.59 20.33 8.10
C ILE A 229 3.48 19.92 7.11
N SER A 230 2.69 20.87 6.62
CA SER A 230 1.62 20.62 5.67
C SER A 230 2.15 19.99 4.37
N GLN A 231 3.23 20.53 3.83
CA GLN A 231 3.89 19.97 2.64
C GLN A 231 4.47 18.57 2.91
N ALA A 232 5.10 18.37 4.06
CA ALA A 232 5.65 17.06 4.44
C ALA A 232 4.54 16.01 4.58
N LEU A 233 3.46 16.33 5.28
CA LEU A 233 2.31 15.44 5.45
C LEU A 233 1.63 15.13 4.11
N SER A 234 1.49 16.11 3.21
CA SER A 234 0.97 15.89 1.88
C SER A 234 1.80 14.88 1.07
N LYS A 235 3.14 14.98 1.16
CA LYS A 235 4.07 14.03 0.55
C LYS A 235 3.95 12.63 1.17
N MET A 236 3.86 12.56 2.49
CA MET A 236 3.71 11.29 3.21
C MET A 236 2.38 10.59 2.88
N CYS A 237 1.27 11.33 2.73
CA CYS A 237 0.00 10.77 2.26
C CYS A 237 0.06 10.22 0.81
N GLN A 238 0.99 10.68 -0.01
CA GLN A 238 1.21 10.09 -1.35
C GLN A 238 2.01 8.79 -1.28
N GLU A 239 2.92 8.67 -0.30
CA GLU A 239 3.69 7.44 -0.05
C GLU A 239 2.86 6.36 0.64
N ASP A 240 1.99 6.77 1.57
CA ASP A 240 1.22 5.89 2.44
C ASP A 240 -0.28 6.20 2.33
N LEU A 241 -0.97 5.36 1.58
CA LEU A 241 -2.41 5.50 1.33
C LEU A 241 -3.28 5.14 2.56
N THR A 242 -2.70 4.53 3.59
CA THR A 242 -3.38 4.24 4.86
C THR A 242 -3.37 5.45 5.81
N MET A 243 -2.75 6.54 5.37
CA MET A 243 -2.69 7.80 6.10
C MET A 243 -3.57 8.86 5.45
N LYS A 244 -4.25 9.67 6.26
CA LYS A 244 -5.07 10.80 5.79
C LYS A 244 -4.93 11.99 6.72
N VAL A 245 -4.89 13.18 6.14
CA VAL A 245 -4.92 14.44 6.87
C VAL A 245 -6.16 15.22 6.49
N VAL A 246 -6.93 15.66 7.48
CA VAL A 246 -8.19 16.36 7.28
C VAL A 246 -8.19 17.66 8.08
N ASN A 247 -8.51 18.77 7.43
CA ASN A 247 -8.75 20.04 8.11
C ASN A 247 -10.23 20.13 8.52
N ASP A 248 -10.49 19.99 9.81
CA ASP A 248 -11.79 20.14 10.43
C ASP A 248 -12.00 21.61 10.81
N SER A 249 -12.53 22.38 9.87
CA SER A 249 -12.78 23.81 10.04
C SER A 249 -13.84 24.10 11.10
N ALA A 250 -14.84 23.22 11.25
CA ALA A 250 -15.93 23.37 12.20
C ALA A 250 -15.41 23.39 13.66
N ASN A 251 -14.43 22.54 13.97
CA ASN A 251 -13.85 22.44 15.30
C ASN A 251 -12.47 23.16 15.39
N ARG A 252 -12.05 23.83 14.34
CA ARG A 252 -10.74 24.53 14.24
C ARG A 252 -9.60 23.61 14.67
N GLN A 253 -9.48 22.46 14.02
CA GLN A 253 -8.44 21.48 14.27
C GLN A 253 -8.01 20.80 12.98
N THR A 254 -6.79 20.29 12.95
CA THR A 254 -6.33 19.40 11.88
C THR A 254 -6.14 18.02 12.46
N LEU A 255 -6.73 17.05 11.77
CA LEU A 255 -6.76 15.64 12.16
C LEU A 255 -5.82 14.85 11.28
N MET A 256 -5.08 13.94 11.89
CA MET A 256 -4.26 12.94 11.22
C MET A 256 -4.82 11.56 11.52
N TYR A 257 -5.16 10.82 10.46
CA TYR A 257 -5.71 9.47 10.52
C TYR A 257 -4.62 8.46 10.15
N GLY A 258 -4.67 7.30 10.77
CA GLY A 258 -3.81 6.16 10.50
C GLY A 258 -4.45 4.85 10.96
N ILE A 259 -3.80 3.74 10.68
CA ILE A 259 -4.30 2.39 11.03
C ILE A 259 -4.05 1.99 12.50
N GLY A 260 -3.38 2.83 13.29
CA GLY A 260 -3.11 2.57 14.70
C GLY A 260 -2.28 3.66 15.34
N GLU A 261 -2.13 3.63 16.66
CA GLU A 261 -1.32 4.61 17.39
C GLU A 261 0.16 4.55 17.01
N GLN A 262 0.74 3.34 16.91
CA GLN A 262 2.12 3.17 16.45
C GLN A 262 2.35 3.75 15.05
N HIS A 263 1.38 3.62 14.15
CA HIS A 263 1.48 4.23 12.83
C HIS A 263 1.63 5.76 12.94
N LEU A 264 0.80 6.42 13.75
CA LEU A 264 0.88 7.86 13.97
C LEU A 264 2.20 8.29 14.62
N ASP A 265 2.74 7.48 15.52
CA ASP A 265 4.06 7.72 16.14
C ASP A 265 5.20 7.59 15.12
N ILE A 266 5.12 6.62 14.21
CA ILE A 266 6.06 6.48 13.10
C ILE A 266 6.00 7.71 12.17
N VAL A 267 4.80 8.24 11.90
CA VAL A 267 4.63 9.47 11.12
C VAL A 267 5.33 10.65 11.80
N CYS A 268 5.16 10.80 13.12
CA CYS A 268 5.86 11.83 13.91
C CYS A 268 7.37 11.67 13.82
N SER A 269 7.89 10.45 13.97
CA SER A 269 9.32 10.16 13.86
C SER A 269 9.87 10.52 12.48
N LYS A 270 9.14 10.13 11.41
CA LYS A 270 9.52 10.49 10.03
C LYS A 270 9.52 12.01 9.79
N LEU A 271 8.54 12.75 10.33
CA LEU A 271 8.51 14.21 10.25
C LEU A 271 9.76 14.82 10.89
N LYS A 272 10.14 14.33 12.07
CA LYS A 272 11.32 14.79 12.79
C LYS A 272 12.63 14.45 12.08
N GLU A 273 12.77 13.19 11.64
CA GLU A 273 14.01 12.69 11.05
C GLU A 273 14.23 13.19 9.62
N ARG A 274 13.21 13.10 8.76
CA ARG A 274 13.33 13.43 7.32
C ARG A 274 13.12 14.90 7.03
N TYR A 275 12.15 15.54 7.70
CA TYR A 275 11.72 16.91 7.41
C TYR A 275 12.19 17.94 8.44
N LYS A 276 12.80 17.49 9.57
CA LYS A 276 13.30 18.36 10.64
C LYS A 276 12.21 19.30 11.19
N VAL A 277 11.00 18.77 11.36
CA VAL A 277 9.85 19.45 11.97
C VAL A 277 9.22 18.55 13.01
N ASP A 278 8.58 19.14 14.01
CA ASP A 278 8.00 18.40 15.13
C ASP A 278 6.53 18.79 15.36
N ILE A 279 5.70 17.78 15.70
CA ILE A 279 4.30 17.95 16.01
C ILE A 279 3.94 17.29 17.33
N VAL A 280 2.91 17.78 17.98
CA VAL A 280 2.32 17.17 19.18
C VAL A 280 0.95 16.61 18.83
N LEU A 281 0.76 15.32 19.14
CA LEU A 281 -0.51 14.64 19.01
C LEU A 281 -1.36 14.81 20.27
N SER A 282 -2.65 14.97 20.09
CA SER A 282 -3.63 15.08 21.18
C SER A 282 -4.97 14.50 20.77
N LYS A 283 -5.83 14.21 21.72
CA LYS A 283 -7.21 13.74 21.45
C LYS A 283 -7.95 14.76 20.58
N PRO A 284 -8.71 14.31 19.55
CA PRO A 284 -9.50 15.20 18.74
C PRO A 284 -10.60 15.84 19.56
N LYS A 285 -11.01 17.04 19.18
CA LYS A 285 -12.21 17.67 19.74
C LYS A 285 -13.42 16.96 19.15
N VAL A 286 -14.35 16.57 20.00
CA VAL A 286 -15.62 15.99 19.58
C VAL A 286 -16.61 17.13 19.32
N PRO A 287 -17.23 17.19 18.14
CA PRO A 287 -18.27 18.20 17.86
C PRO A 287 -19.54 17.86 18.65
N PHE A 288 -19.75 18.57 19.75
CA PHE A 288 -21.01 18.50 20.45
C PHE A 288 -22.00 19.47 19.77
N ARG A 289 -23.22 19.00 19.60
CA ARG A 289 -24.32 19.82 19.16
C ARG A 289 -25.33 19.92 20.30
N GLU A 290 -25.83 21.15 20.53
CA GLU A 290 -26.84 21.39 21.49
C GLU A 290 -28.21 21.26 20.84
N THR A 291 -29.19 20.73 21.58
CA THR A 291 -30.59 20.67 21.16
C THR A 291 -31.49 21.03 22.34
N ILE A 292 -32.65 21.60 22.02
CA ILE A 292 -33.68 21.84 23.02
C ILE A 292 -34.64 20.64 23.05
N ARG A 293 -35.10 20.26 24.26
CA ARG A 293 -36.01 19.12 24.45
C ARG A 293 -37.45 19.54 24.71
N LYS A 294 -37.65 20.80 25.03
CA LYS A 294 -38.98 21.36 25.36
C LYS A 294 -39.21 22.64 24.58
N LYS A 295 -40.49 22.94 24.33
CA LYS A 295 -40.92 24.23 23.79
C LYS A 295 -40.62 25.32 24.83
N ALA A 296 -40.15 26.46 24.39
CA ALA A 296 -39.90 27.64 25.22
C ALA A 296 -40.29 28.90 24.49
N ASP A 297 -41.13 29.70 25.14
CA ASP A 297 -41.47 31.05 24.71
C ASP A 297 -40.54 32.04 25.45
N VAL A 298 -39.84 32.87 24.70
CA VAL A 298 -38.86 33.82 25.23
C VAL A 298 -39.26 35.25 24.83
N ASP A 299 -39.30 36.14 25.81
CA ASP A 299 -39.47 37.58 25.64
C ASP A 299 -38.22 38.27 26.23
N ALA A 300 -37.30 38.70 25.34
CA ALA A 300 -36.05 39.31 25.74
C ALA A 300 -35.98 40.77 25.30
N LYS A 301 -35.76 41.67 26.25
CA LYS A 301 -35.54 43.10 26.01
C LYS A 301 -34.09 43.46 26.32
N TYR A 302 -33.41 44.06 25.36
CA TYR A 302 -32.11 44.67 25.56
C TYR A 302 -32.28 46.19 25.51
N LYS A 303 -31.92 46.86 26.59
CA LYS A 303 -31.89 48.31 26.66
C LYS A 303 -30.58 48.74 27.32
N LYS A 304 -29.76 49.46 26.55
CA LYS A 304 -28.51 50.02 27.05
C LYS A 304 -28.46 51.51 26.65
N GLN A 305 -28.28 52.37 27.62
CA GLN A 305 -28.15 53.80 27.41
C GLN A 305 -26.89 54.28 28.23
N SER A 306 -25.89 54.71 27.53
CA SER A 306 -24.67 55.32 28.10
C SER A 306 -24.30 56.54 27.27
N GLY A 307 -24.95 57.70 27.59
CA GLY A 307 -24.78 58.93 26.81
C GLY A 307 -25.56 58.94 25.48
N GLY A 308 -25.88 60.08 24.90
CA GLY A 308 -26.54 60.49 23.68
C GLY A 308 -27.47 59.49 22.94
N HIS A 309 -26.99 58.42 22.38
CA HIS A 309 -27.78 57.42 21.64
C HIS A 309 -27.89 56.09 22.39
N GLY A 310 -29.12 55.70 22.76
CA GLY A 310 -29.42 54.44 23.41
C GLY A 310 -29.56 53.27 22.38
N GLN A 311 -29.21 52.05 22.82
CA GLN A 311 -29.47 50.84 22.11
C GLN A 311 -30.70 50.16 22.69
N TYR A 312 -31.65 49.77 21.81
CA TYR A 312 -32.85 49.08 22.21
C TYR A 312 -33.14 47.92 21.24
N GLY A 313 -33.44 46.75 21.79
CA GLY A 313 -33.91 45.59 21.04
C GLY A 313 -34.91 44.81 21.88
N HIS A 314 -36.04 44.43 21.31
CA HIS A 314 -37.03 43.58 21.93
C HIS A 314 -37.37 42.45 21.01
N VAL A 315 -37.20 41.20 21.46
CA VAL A 315 -37.42 40.02 20.65
C VAL A 315 -38.35 39.09 21.45
N LYS A 316 -39.41 38.63 20.77
CA LYS A 316 -40.28 37.57 21.24
C LYS A 316 -40.16 36.40 20.30
N MET A 317 -39.69 35.25 20.79
CA MET A 317 -39.49 34.05 19.99
C MET A 317 -40.00 32.81 20.71
N ARG A 318 -40.50 31.88 19.91
CA ARG A 318 -40.81 30.52 20.34
C ARG A 318 -39.74 29.59 19.77
N PHE A 319 -39.15 28.79 20.63
CA PHE A 319 -38.22 27.72 20.27
C PHE A 319 -38.92 26.39 20.46
N GLU A 320 -38.84 25.51 19.46
CA GLU A 320 -39.38 24.15 19.51
C GLU A 320 -38.30 23.16 19.07
N PRO A 321 -38.33 21.91 19.61
CA PRO A 321 -37.47 20.85 19.06
C PRO A 321 -37.83 20.64 17.60
N SER A 322 -36.80 20.65 16.71
CA SER A 322 -36.96 20.21 15.33
C SER A 322 -36.78 18.71 15.28
N GLY A 323 -37.67 17.98 14.60
CA GLY A 323 -37.58 16.54 14.43
C GLY A 323 -36.46 16.10 13.47
N ASP A 324 -35.84 17.06 12.78
CA ASP A 324 -34.79 16.83 11.78
C ASP A 324 -33.44 17.15 12.39
N LEU A 325 -32.71 16.10 12.79
CA LEU A 325 -31.26 16.11 13.09
C LEU A 325 -30.58 15.10 12.24
#